data_2af6825d7b9c2e1cff89bf9e32c30762
#
_entry.id   2af6825d7b9c2e1cff89bf9e32c30762
#
_cell.length_a   1.000
_cell.length_b   1.000
_cell.length_c   1.000
_cell.angle_alpha   90.00
_cell.angle_beta   90.00
_cell.angle_gamma   90.00
#
_symmetry.space_group_name_H-M   'P 1'
#
loop_
_entity.id
_entity.type
_entity.pdbx_description
1 polymer ?
#
loop_
_entity_poly.entity_id
_entity_poly.type
_entity_poly.pdbx_seq_one_letter_code
_entity_poly.pdbx_strand_id
1 'polypeptide(L)'
;MLSINVKIALLVVILTPISLFTAAIITKLSHDSFTEQSNLRGKMSSFTEEMVGNQKIVKGFSYEKRAEKTFSEINAQMGKSGVKAVFFSSMTNPTTRFVNGLIYAAVGTAGALSAIGALNFLGVITVGQLSSFLSYSNQYTKPFNEISGVITELQNAVASAERVFAVIDEPSELPDNNKEVLASCDGTLTMENVNF
;
A
#
# COMPACT_ATOMS: atom_id res chain seq x y z
N MET A 1 3.24 33.12 -2.52
CA MET A 1 4.68 32.79 -2.70
C MET A 1 5.27 33.49 -3.93
N LEU A 2 4.76 33.26 -5.12
CA LEU A 2 5.28 33.88 -6.37
C LEU A 2 5.28 35.41 -6.34
N SER A 3 4.29 36.01 -5.72
CA SER A 3 4.16 37.46 -5.55
C SER A 3 5.18 38.10 -4.59
N ILE A 4 5.80 37.30 -3.70
CA ILE A 4 6.80 37.78 -2.75
C ILE A 4 8.19 37.65 -3.36
N ASN A 5 8.57 36.43 -3.78
CA ASN A 5 9.85 36.17 -4.41
C ASN A 5 9.75 34.93 -5.31
N VAL A 6 9.90 35.13 -6.62
CA VAL A 6 9.78 34.05 -7.61
C VAL A 6 10.91 33.05 -7.49
N LYS A 7 12.12 33.48 -7.20
CA LYS A 7 13.31 32.60 -7.15
C LYS A 7 13.27 31.63 -5.95
N ILE A 8 12.88 32.14 -4.77
CA ILE A 8 12.71 31.29 -3.58
C ILE A 8 11.47 30.41 -3.74
N ALA A 9 10.40 30.90 -4.38
CA ALA A 9 9.23 30.09 -4.71
C ALA A 9 9.58 28.91 -5.64
N LEU A 10 10.42 29.15 -6.64
CA LEU A 10 10.91 28.11 -7.56
C LEU A 10 11.71 27.04 -6.83
N LEU A 11 12.52 27.44 -5.83
CA LEU A 11 13.24 26.49 -4.97
C LEU A 11 12.27 25.56 -4.23
N VAL A 12 11.18 26.06 -3.67
CA VAL A 12 10.16 25.24 -3.02
C VAL A 12 9.51 24.30 -4.01
N VAL A 13 9.12 24.78 -5.18
CA VAL A 13 8.48 23.98 -6.23
C VAL A 13 9.38 22.83 -6.71
N ILE A 14 10.70 23.08 -6.84
CA ILE A 14 11.67 22.04 -7.24
C ILE A 14 11.90 21.03 -6.13
N LEU A 15 11.90 21.45 -4.86
CA LEU A 15 12.16 20.54 -3.73
C LEU A 15 10.91 19.71 -3.35
N THR A 16 9.71 20.19 -3.62
CA THR A 16 8.46 19.50 -3.24
C THR A 16 8.32 18.10 -3.87
N PRO A 17 8.65 17.85 -5.14
CA PRO A 17 8.59 16.50 -5.72
C PRO A 17 9.45 15.47 -5.00
N ILE A 18 10.49 15.89 -4.28
CA ILE A 18 11.34 14.97 -3.49
C ILE A 18 10.51 14.28 -2.40
N SER A 19 9.57 14.98 -1.77
CA SER A 19 8.71 14.40 -0.75
C SER A 19 7.76 13.34 -1.33
N LEU A 20 7.22 13.57 -2.52
CA LEU A 20 6.40 12.59 -3.24
C LEU A 20 7.21 11.36 -3.64
N PHE A 21 8.44 11.56 -4.13
CA PHE A 21 9.30 10.46 -4.55
C PHE A 21 9.70 9.56 -3.37
N THR A 22 10.06 10.15 -2.24
CA THR A 22 10.37 9.39 -1.01
C THR A 22 9.14 8.63 -0.49
N ALA A 23 7.96 9.24 -0.49
CA ALA A 23 6.72 8.58 -0.11
C ALA A 23 6.40 7.39 -1.04
N ALA A 24 6.56 7.56 -2.35
CA ALA A 24 6.33 6.49 -3.34
C ALA A 24 7.26 5.29 -3.13
N ILE A 25 8.54 5.51 -2.83
CA ILE A 25 9.50 4.44 -2.55
C ILE A 25 9.06 3.66 -1.30
N ILE A 26 8.71 4.35 -0.22
CA ILE A 26 8.30 3.71 1.04
C ILE A 26 7.01 2.91 0.84
N THR A 27 6.04 3.48 0.12
CA THR A 27 4.77 2.79 -0.21
C THR A 27 5.03 1.51 -0.99
N LYS A 28 5.92 1.54 -1.98
CA LYS A 28 6.29 0.34 -2.75
C LYS A 28 6.92 -0.73 -1.87
N LEU A 29 7.89 -0.38 -1.03
CA LEU A 29 8.55 -1.31 -0.10
C LEU A 29 7.57 -1.91 0.92
N SER A 30 6.60 -1.13 1.36
CA SER A 30 5.56 -1.56 2.29
C SER A 30 4.56 -2.50 1.62
N HIS A 31 4.16 -2.21 0.38
CA HIS A 31 3.15 -2.95 -0.37
C HIS A 31 3.51 -4.43 -0.53
N ASP A 32 4.72 -4.74 -0.97
CA ASP A 32 5.19 -6.11 -1.19
C ASP A 32 5.13 -6.93 0.12
N SER A 33 5.53 -6.31 1.23
CA SER A 33 5.50 -6.97 2.55
C SER A 33 4.07 -7.18 3.07
N PHE A 34 3.14 -6.25 2.81
CA PHE A 34 1.73 -6.42 3.16
C PHE A 34 1.06 -7.50 2.32
N THR A 35 1.38 -7.58 1.03
CA THR A 35 0.85 -8.62 0.13
C THR A 35 1.31 -10.00 0.59
N GLU A 36 2.59 -10.15 0.91
CA GLU A 36 3.14 -11.40 1.46
C GLU A 36 2.46 -11.79 2.78
N GLN A 37 2.32 -10.84 3.70
CA GLN A 37 1.62 -11.06 4.97
C GLN A 37 0.17 -11.48 4.77
N SER A 38 -0.55 -10.86 3.83
CA SER A 38 -1.94 -11.19 3.51
C SER A 38 -2.06 -12.61 2.96
N ASN A 39 -1.16 -13.00 2.06
CA ASN A 39 -1.12 -14.37 1.50
C ASN A 39 -0.82 -15.42 2.59
N LEU A 40 0.12 -15.13 3.49
CA LEU A 40 0.45 -16.02 4.60
C LEU A 40 -0.70 -16.12 5.61
N ARG A 41 -1.45 -15.03 5.83
CA ARG A 41 -2.66 -15.05 6.65
C ARG A 41 -3.74 -15.95 6.04
N GLY A 42 -3.95 -15.86 4.72
CA GLY A 42 -4.85 -16.76 4.00
C GLY A 42 -4.46 -18.23 4.16
N LYS A 43 -3.17 -18.55 3.95
CA LYS A 43 -2.65 -19.91 4.16
C LYS A 43 -2.87 -20.40 5.59
N MET A 44 -2.63 -19.55 6.59
CA MET A 44 -2.83 -19.90 7.99
C MET A 44 -4.30 -20.16 8.32
N SER A 45 -5.23 -19.31 7.80
CA SER A 45 -6.65 -19.52 7.97
C SER A 45 -7.12 -20.84 7.36
N SER A 46 -6.77 -21.11 6.10
CA SER A 46 -7.13 -22.36 5.42
C SER A 46 -6.56 -23.58 6.14
N PHE A 47 -5.31 -23.53 6.56
CA PHE A 47 -4.68 -24.61 7.32
C PHE A 47 -5.39 -24.84 8.67
N THR A 48 -5.75 -23.76 9.38
CA THR A 48 -6.45 -23.85 10.65
C THR A 48 -7.85 -24.44 10.46
N GLU A 49 -8.60 -24.00 9.47
CA GLU A 49 -9.92 -24.53 9.13
C GLU A 49 -9.86 -26.01 8.78
N GLU A 50 -8.86 -26.42 7.99
CA GLU A 50 -8.64 -27.82 7.64
C GLU A 50 -8.34 -28.68 8.87
N MET A 51 -7.42 -28.25 9.74
CA MET A 51 -7.01 -29.00 10.92
C MET A 51 -8.11 -29.07 11.98
N VAL A 52 -8.83 -27.99 12.20
CA VAL A 52 -9.94 -27.91 13.17
C VAL A 52 -11.17 -28.66 12.64
N GLY A 53 -11.51 -28.46 11.36
CA GLY A 53 -12.64 -29.15 10.73
C GLY A 53 -12.48 -30.66 10.71
N ASN A 54 -11.23 -31.14 10.53
CA ASN A 54 -10.89 -32.56 10.49
C ASN A 54 -10.27 -33.07 11.81
N GLN A 55 -10.58 -32.46 12.94
CA GLN A 55 -9.94 -32.79 14.24
C GLN A 55 -9.97 -34.27 14.60
N LYS A 56 -11.06 -34.98 14.26
CA LYS A 56 -11.17 -36.43 14.51
C LYS A 56 -10.11 -37.22 13.72
N ILE A 57 -9.86 -36.84 12.50
CA ILE A 57 -8.85 -37.46 11.62
C ILE A 57 -7.46 -37.13 12.14
N VAL A 58 -7.19 -35.87 12.44
CA VAL A 58 -5.92 -35.39 13.00
C VAL A 58 -5.53 -36.20 14.24
N LYS A 59 -6.49 -36.42 15.18
CA LYS A 59 -6.29 -37.24 16.37
C LYS A 59 -6.12 -38.72 16.05
N GLY A 60 -6.94 -39.26 15.13
CA GLY A 60 -6.86 -40.69 14.76
C GLY A 60 -5.52 -41.09 14.18
N PHE A 61 -4.86 -40.19 13.47
CA PHE A 61 -3.52 -40.42 12.88
C PHE A 61 -2.37 -39.81 13.69
N SER A 62 -2.63 -39.30 14.90
CA SER A 62 -1.61 -38.66 15.76
C SER A 62 -0.84 -37.54 15.04
N TYR A 63 -1.53 -36.76 14.21
CA TYR A 63 -0.92 -35.76 13.33
C TYR A 63 -0.69 -34.42 14.04
N GLU A 64 -1.09 -34.24 15.31
CA GLU A 64 -1.09 -32.96 16.04
C GLU A 64 0.28 -32.28 16.04
N LYS A 65 1.36 -33.01 16.33
CA LYS A 65 2.72 -32.47 16.35
C LYS A 65 3.19 -31.95 15.00
N ARG A 66 2.76 -32.59 13.92
CA ARG A 66 3.06 -32.14 12.56
C ARG A 66 2.27 -30.89 12.22
N ALA A 67 0.98 -30.88 12.57
CA ALA A 67 0.11 -29.71 12.39
C ALA A 67 0.64 -28.49 13.14
N GLU A 68 1.04 -28.66 14.42
CA GLU A 68 1.64 -27.60 15.23
C GLU A 68 2.93 -27.06 14.61
N LYS A 69 3.80 -27.94 14.11
CA LYS A 69 5.04 -27.53 13.43
C LYS A 69 4.73 -26.70 12.18
N THR A 70 3.85 -27.18 11.31
CA THR A 70 3.46 -26.47 10.09
C THR A 70 2.81 -25.11 10.42
N PHE A 71 1.93 -25.05 11.40
CA PHE A 71 1.34 -23.81 11.87
C PHE A 71 2.41 -22.83 12.37
N SER A 72 3.37 -23.31 13.17
CA SER A 72 4.46 -22.49 13.70
C SER A 72 5.37 -21.93 12.59
N GLU A 73 5.62 -22.70 11.54
CA GLU A 73 6.40 -22.27 10.37
C GLU A 73 5.66 -21.14 9.61
N ILE A 74 4.37 -21.32 9.33
CA ILE A 74 3.54 -20.30 8.68
C ILE A 74 3.46 -19.03 9.54
N ASN A 75 3.24 -19.20 10.84
CA ASN A 75 3.15 -18.08 11.79
C ASN A 75 4.48 -17.30 11.88
N ALA A 76 5.60 -18.00 11.90
CA ALA A 76 6.92 -17.36 11.92
C ALA A 76 7.20 -16.55 10.63
N GLN A 77 6.80 -17.08 9.46
CA GLN A 77 6.91 -16.37 8.20
C GLN A 77 6.00 -15.13 8.19
N MET A 78 4.73 -15.30 8.59
CA MET A 78 3.78 -14.19 8.69
C MET A 78 4.26 -13.10 9.64
N GLY A 79 4.85 -13.48 10.78
CA GLY A 79 5.44 -12.53 11.73
C GLY A 79 6.58 -11.72 11.12
N LYS A 80 7.50 -12.38 10.38
CA LYS A 80 8.61 -11.69 9.69
C LYS A 80 8.11 -10.68 8.65
N SER A 81 7.17 -11.07 7.80
CA SER A 81 6.60 -10.18 6.79
C SER A 81 5.78 -9.06 7.42
N GLY A 82 5.05 -9.35 8.51
CA GLY A 82 4.30 -8.37 9.29
C GLY A 82 5.19 -7.30 9.91
N VAL A 83 6.30 -7.69 10.54
CA VAL A 83 7.27 -6.73 11.11
C VAL A 83 7.83 -5.82 10.03
N LYS A 84 8.21 -6.36 8.86
CA LYS A 84 8.69 -5.55 7.73
C LYS A 84 7.62 -4.59 7.23
N ALA A 85 6.38 -5.07 7.03
CA ALA A 85 5.27 -4.26 6.56
C ALA A 85 4.99 -3.07 7.50
N VAL A 86 4.89 -3.34 8.80
CA VAL A 86 4.67 -2.30 9.82
C VAL A 86 5.86 -1.34 9.92
N PHE A 87 7.09 -1.84 9.85
CA PHE A 87 8.29 -1.01 9.89
C PHE A 87 8.31 -0.01 8.73
N PHE A 88 8.18 -0.46 7.49
CA PHE A 88 8.18 0.44 6.33
C PHE A 88 6.99 1.39 6.34
N SER A 89 5.81 0.91 6.67
CA SER A 89 4.61 1.76 6.78
C SER A 89 4.78 2.86 7.84
N SER A 90 5.36 2.51 8.99
CA SER A 90 5.61 3.47 10.08
C SER A 90 6.66 4.52 9.73
N MET A 91 7.58 4.22 8.80
CA MET A 91 8.59 5.18 8.35
C MET A 91 8.03 6.29 7.46
N THR A 92 6.83 6.13 6.91
CA THR A 92 6.24 7.14 6.01
C THR A 92 6.14 8.51 6.67
N ASN A 93 5.56 8.59 7.85
CA ASN A 93 5.38 9.85 8.57
C ASN A 93 6.69 10.52 9.01
N PRO A 94 7.65 9.82 9.65
CA PRO A 94 8.94 10.41 10.01
C PRO A 94 9.72 10.91 8.81
N THR A 95 9.76 10.13 7.72
CA THR A 95 10.50 10.49 6.50
C THR A 95 9.89 11.72 5.84
N THR A 96 8.57 11.77 5.72
CA THR A 96 7.88 12.94 5.16
C THR A 96 8.12 14.19 5.99
N ARG A 97 8.06 14.09 7.33
CA ARG A 97 8.37 15.20 8.21
C ARG A 97 9.82 15.65 8.09
N PHE A 98 10.74 14.72 7.98
CA PHE A 98 12.17 15.02 7.80
C PHE A 98 12.41 15.77 6.47
N VAL A 99 11.86 15.29 5.36
CA VAL A 99 11.98 15.97 4.06
C VAL A 99 11.36 17.36 4.10
N ASN A 100 10.17 17.51 4.70
CA ASN A 100 9.53 18.82 4.88
C ASN A 100 10.37 19.75 5.76
N GLY A 101 11.01 19.22 6.81
CA GLY A 101 11.95 19.96 7.65
C GLY A 101 13.17 20.45 6.87
N LEU A 102 13.72 19.61 5.97
CA LEU A 102 14.82 20.02 5.10
C LEU A 102 14.40 21.13 4.12
N ILE A 103 13.22 21.01 3.52
CA ILE A 103 12.67 22.07 2.64
C ILE A 103 12.50 23.36 3.42
N TYR A 104 11.93 23.28 4.61
CA TYR A 104 11.73 24.45 5.47
C TYR A 104 13.06 25.11 5.86
N ALA A 105 14.07 24.31 6.23
CA ALA A 105 15.41 24.80 6.56
C ALA A 105 16.10 25.42 5.35
N ALA A 106 16.02 24.80 4.17
CA ALA A 106 16.57 25.34 2.92
C ALA A 106 15.93 26.69 2.54
N VAL A 107 14.62 26.78 2.65
CA VAL A 107 13.88 28.03 2.39
C VAL A 107 14.22 29.10 3.43
N GLY A 108 14.29 28.71 4.73
CA GLY A 108 14.64 29.61 5.82
C GLY A 108 16.05 30.19 5.68
N THR A 109 17.03 29.34 5.39
CA THR A 109 18.42 29.76 5.19
C THR A 109 18.58 30.60 3.93
N ALA A 110 18.00 30.19 2.79
CA ALA A 110 18.04 30.99 1.55
C ALA A 110 17.36 32.35 1.73
N GLY A 111 16.22 32.39 2.41
CA GLY A 111 15.52 33.63 2.71
C GLY A 111 16.24 34.53 3.69
N ALA A 112 16.87 33.97 4.74
CA ALA A 112 17.67 34.74 5.69
C ALA A 112 18.91 35.36 5.02
N LEU A 113 19.63 34.58 4.20
CA LEU A 113 20.77 35.07 3.41
C LEU A 113 20.37 36.15 2.41
N SER A 114 19.18 36.03 1.83
CA SER A 114 18.59 37.05 0.97
C SER A 114 18.25 38.34 1.75
N ALA A 115 17.71 38.21 2.97
CA ALA A 115 17.35 39.35 3.80
C ALA A 115 18.57 40.19 4.26
N ILE A 116 19.71 39.55 4.52
CA ILE A 116 20.98 40.24 4.87
C ILE A 116 21.80 40.67 3.65
N GLY A 117 21.28 40.46 2.43
CA GLY A 117 21.94 40.84 1.18
C GLY A 117 23.11 39.93 0.75
N ALA A 118 23.34 38.78 1.44
CA ALA A 118 24.42 37.87 1.10
C ALA A 118 24.19 37.11 -0.23
N LEU A 119 22.92 36.96 -0.63
CA LEU A 119 22.52 36.31 -1.88
C LEU A 119 21.74 37.29 -2.77
N ASN A 120 22.46 38.27 -3.34
CA ASN A 120 21.88 39.33 -4.18
C ASN A 120 21.10 38.80 -5.39
N PHE A 121 21.45 37.62 -5.91
CA PHE A 121 20.76 37.01 -7.03
C PHE A 121 19.32 36.53 -6.67
N LEU A 122 19.03 36.27 -5.38
CA LEU A 122 17.69 35.92 -4.93
C LEU A 122 16.77 37.13 -4.73
N GLY A 123 17.33 38.33 -4.74
CA GLY A 123 16.63 39.58 -4.40
C GLY A 123 16.57 39.79 -2.90
N VAL A 124 16.31 41.01 -2.47
CA VAL A 124 16.20 41.36 -1.03
C VAL A 124 14.77 41.14 -0.54
N ILE A 125 14.60 40.44 0.54
CA ILE A 125 13.30 40.23 1.19
C ILE A 125 13.35 40.75 2.63
N THR A 126 12.22 41.23 3.13
CA THR A 126 12.09 41.65 4.54
C THR A 126 11.85 40.44 5.44
N VAL A 127 12.16 40.57 6.75
CA VAL A 127 11.89 39.54 7.75
C VAL A 127 10.41 39.14 7.79
N GLY A 128 9.49 40.10 7.64
CA GLY A 128 8.06 39.84 7.55
C GLY A 128 7.67 39.04 6.32
N GLN A 129 8.27 39.36 5.16
CA GLN A 129 8.08 38.59 3.94
C GLN A 129 8.62 37.16 4.05
N LEU A 130 9.78 36.97 4.74
CA LEU A 130 10.32 35.66 5.03
C LEU A 130 9.38 34.82 5.89
N SER A 131 8.84 35.41 6.97
CA SER A 131 7.86 34.73 7.84
C SER A 131 6.62 34.30 7.08
N SER A 132 6.06 35.21 6.26
CA SER A 132 4.91 34.88 5.41
C SER A 132 5.26 33.79 4.39
N PHE A 133 6.47 33.83 3.82
CA PHE A 133 6.93 32.85 2.85
C PHE A 133 7.05 31.45 3.46
N LEU A 134 7.60 31.32 4.66
CA LEU A 134 7.71 30.07 5.41
C LEU A 134 6.33 29.48 5.72
N SER A 135 5.37 30.32 6.11
CA SER A 135 3.98 29.90 6.34
C SER A 135 3.33 29.36 5.04
N TYR A 136 3.50 30.07 3.94
CA TYR A 136 2.98 29.63 2.64
C TYR A 136 3.69 28.38 2.12
N SER A 137 4.99 28.22 2.37
CA SER A 137 5.74 27.01 2.03
C SER A 137 5.16 25.78 2.74
N ASN A 138 4.87 25.90 4.03
CA ASN A 138 4.26 24.86 4.83
C ASN A 138 2.85 24.49 4.30
N GLN A 139 2.02 25.48 3.98
CA GLN A 139 0.70 25.25 3.41
C GLN A 139 0.75 24.62 2.03
N TYR A 140 1.72 24.99 1.20
CA TYR A 140 1.92 24.43 -0.13
C TYR A 140 2.29 22.94 -0.09
N THR A 141 3.06 22.51 0.92
CA THR A 141 3.53 21.13 1.02
C THR A 141 2.45 20.15 1.53
N LYS A 142 1.46 20.64 2.29
CA LYS A 142 0.38 19.80 2.85
C LYS A 142 -0.40 18.99 1.82
N PRO A 143 -0.95 19.58 0.73
CA PRO A 143 -1.71 18.84 -0.26
C PRO A 143 -0.92 17.69 -0.91
N PHE A 144 0.39 17.85 -1.09
CA PHE A 144 1.23 16.80 -1.68
C PHE A 144 1.38 15.57 -0.77
N ASN A 145 1.37 15.79 0.55
CA ASN A 145 1.37 14.69 1.51
C ASN A 145 0.02 13.95 1.54
N GLU A 146 -1.08 14.69 1.40
CA GLU A 146 -2.44 14.13 1.37
C GLU A 146 -2.72 13.37 0.07
N ILE A 147 -2.23 13.86 -1.08
CA ILE A 147 -2.39 13.21 -2.40
C ILE A 147 -1.87 11.77 -2.37
N SER A 148 -0.75 11.50 -1.72
CA SER A 148 -0.20 10.14 -1.62
C SER A 148 -1.17 9.15 -0.96
N GLY A 149 -1.87 9.59 0.10
CA GLY A 149 -2.91 8.78 0.77
C GLY A 149 -4.11 8.54 -0.14
N VAL A 150 -4.61 9.61 -0.77
CA VAL A 150 -5.77 9.55 -1.68
C VAL A 150 -5.50 8.65 -2.88
N ILE A 151 -4.29 8.69 -3.47
CA ILE A 151 -3.91 7.80 -4.57
C ILE A 151 -3.98 6.33 -4.13
N THR A 152 -3.49 6.01 -2.95
CA THR A 152 -3.54 4.65 -2.42
C THR A 152 -4.98 4.18 -2.19
N GLU A 153 -5.83 5.03 -1.63
CA GLU A 153 -7.26 4.73 -1.46
C GLU A 153 -7.97 4.53 -2.80
N LEU A 154 -7.66 5.36 -3.80
CA LEU A 154 -8.20 5.22 -5.15
C LEU A 154 -7.77 3.90 -5.79
N GLN A 155 -6.50 3.51 -5.68
CA GLN A 155 -6.01 2.22 -6.19
C GLN A 155 -6.74 1.04 -5.52
N ASN A 156 -6.95 1.09 -4.21
CA ASN A 156 -7.69 0.06 -3.49
C ASN A 156 -9.17 0.01 -3.93
N ALA A 157 -9.78 1.17 -4.16
CA ALA A 157 -11.14 1.25 -4.66
C ALA A 157 -11.28 0.67 -6.07
N VAL A 158 -10.35 1.00 -6.98
CA VAL A 158 -10.31 0.44 -8.35
C VAL A 158 -10.13 -1.07 -8.31
N ALA A 159 -9.16 -1.61 -7.55
CA ALA A 159 -8.95 -3.05 -7.42
C ALA A 159 -10.14 -3.78 -6.79
N SER A 160 -10.90 -3.12 -5.94
CA SER A 160 -12.14 -3.67 -5.38
C SER A 160 -13.27 -3.66 -6.40
N ALA A 161 -13.38 -2.57 -7.18
CA ALA A 161 -14.35 -2.46 -8.27
C ALA A 161 -14.11 -3.50 -9.36
N GLU A 162 -12.87 -3.74 -9.77
CA GLU A 162 -12.52 -4.78 -10.74
C GLU A 162 -13.02 -6.16 -10.31
N ARG A 163 -12.87 -6.51 -9.03
CA ARG A 163 -13.38 -7.79 -8.50
C ARG A 163 -14.90 -7.87 -8.49
N VAL A 164 -15.58 -6.77 -8.19
CA VAL A 164 -17.04 -6.72 -8.23
C VAL A 164 -17.55 -6.84 -9.68
N PHE A 165 -16.94 -6.09 -10.59
CA PHE A 165 -17.31 -6.16 -12.01
C PHE A 165 -17.00 -7.53 -12.63
N ALA A 166 -15.89 -8.17 -12.25
CA ALA A 166 -15.58 -9.52 -12.70
C ALA A 166 -16.70 -10.52 -12.34
N VAL A 167 -17.33 -10.38 -11.17
CA VAL A 167 -18.48 -11.21 -10.79
C VAL A 167 -19.76 -10.82 -11.54
N ILE A 168 -19.98 -9.51 -11.79
CA ILE A 168 -21.16 -9.02 -12.50
C ILE A 168 -21.11 -9.40 -13.99
N ASP A 169 -19.92 -9.35 -14.58
CA ASP A 169 -19.68 -9.62 -16.00
C ASP A 169 -19.49 -11.12 -16.28
N GLU A 170 -19.48 -11.96 -15.22
CA GLU A 170 -19.39 -13.41 -15.40
C GLU A 170 -20.58 -13.90 -16.26
N PRO A 171 -20.32 -14.60 -17.36
CA PRO A 171 -21.38 -15.08 -18.24
C PRO A 171 -22.30 -16.01 -17.47
N SER A 172 -23.61 -15.81 -17.67
CA SER A 172 -24.63 -16.70 -17.10
C SER A 172 -24.40 -18.13 -17.55
N GLU A 173 -24.70 -19.07 -16.66
CA GLU A 173 -24.66 -20.50 -17.00
C GLU A 173 -25.45 -20.80 -18.27
N LEU A 174 -24.86 -21.57 -19.16
CA LEU A 174 -25.52 -21.94 -20.38
C LEU A 174 -26.83 -22.70 -20.07
N PRO A 175 -27.95 -22.33 -20.68
CA PRO A 175 -29.21 -23.01 -20.43
C PRO A 175 -29.11 -24.48 -20.88
N ASP A 176 -29.66 -25.35 -20.06
CA ASP A 176 -29.68 -26.81 -20.26
C ASP A 176 -30.52 -27.26 -21.49
N ASN A 177 -30.46 -26.51 -22.57
CA ASN A 177 -31.39 -26.64 -23.72
C ASN A 177 -31.32 -27.95 -24.50
N ASN A 178 -30.44 -28.90 -24.18
CA ASN A 178 -30.34 -30.19 -24.89
C ASN A 178 -29.90 -31.34 -23.96
N LYS A 179 -30.34 -31.36 -22.72
CA LYS A 179 -30.04 -32.51 -21.85
C LYS A 179 -30.93 -33.68 -22.27
N GLU A 180 -30.29 -34.77 -22.67
CA GLU A 180 -30.96 -36.06 -22.80
C GLU A 180 -31.44 -36.49 -21.41
N VAL A 181 -32.74 -36.74 -21.31
CA VAL A 181 -33.32 -37.30 -20.09
C VAL A 181 -33.01 -38.80 -20.11
N LEU A 182 -32.19 -39.26 -19.16
CA LEU A 182 -31.91 -40.68 -19.00
C LEU A 182 -33.23 -41.42 -18.68
N ALA A 183 -33.67 -42.27 -19.59
CA ALA A 183 -34.88 -43.08 -19.39
C ALA A 183 -34.69 -44.15 -18.32
N SER A 184 -33.45 -44.63 -18.11
CA SER A 184 -33.06 -45.50 -17.01
C SER A 184 -31.56 -45.29 -16.70
N CYS A 185 -31.19 -45.46 -15.42
CA CYS A 185 -29.80 -45.39 -14.97
C CYS A 185 -29.49 -46.60 -14.11
N ASP A 186 -28.47 -47.36 -14.46
CA ASP A 186 -28.00 -48.51 -13.70
C ASP A 186 -27.00 -48.13 -12.58
N GLY A 187 -26.70 -46.85 -12.46
CA GLY A 187 -25.76 -46.33 -11.46
C GLY A 187 -24.28 -46.45 -11.83
N THR A 188 -23.98 -46.91 -13.07
CA THR A 188 -22.58 -47.00 -13.53
C THR A 188 -22.10 -45.60 -13.98
N LEU A 189 -20.99 -45.14 -13.40
CA LEU A 189 -20.34 -43.87 -13.77
C LEU A 189 -18.91 -44.17 -14.25
N THR A 190 -18.59 -43.84 -15.49
CA THR A 190 -17.24 -43.94 -16.04
C THR A 190 -16.70 -42.56 -16.32
N MET A 191 -15.53 -42.23 -15.78
CA MET A 191 -14.82 -40.97 -16.00
C MET A 191 -13.56 -41.28 -16.80
N GLU A 192 -13.47 -40.79 -18.03
CA GLU A 192 -12.31 -40.93 -18.90
C GLU A 192 -11.75 -39.54 -19.26
N ASN A 193 -10.46 -39.34 -19.08
CA ASN A 193 -9.74 -38.09 -19.42
C ASN A 193 -10.33 -36.82 -18.78
N VAL A 194 -10.81 -36.89 -17.54
CA VAL A 194 -11.29 -35.71 -16.79
C VAL A 194 -10.09 -34.96 -16.21
N ASN A 195 -9.89 -33.72 -16.65
CA ASN A 195 -8.92 -32.78 -16.11
C ASN A 195 -9.66 -31.65 -15.39
N PHE A 196 -9.21 -31.29 -14.16
CA PHE A 196 -9.69 -30.16 -13.39
C PHE A 196 -8.63 -29.08 -13.30
#